data_d3511c82d5815db8e1a3f9acf1e8ffc5
#
_entry.id   d3511c82d5815db8e1a3f9acf1e8ffc5
#
_cell.length_a   1.000
_cell.length_b   1.000
_cell.length_c   1.000
_cell.angle_alpha   90.00
_cell.angle_beta   90.00
_cell.angle_gamma   90.00
#
_symmetry.space_group_name_H-M   'P 1'
#
loop_
_entity.id
_entity.type
_entity.pdbx_description
1 polymer ?
#
loop_
_entity_poly.entity_id
_entity_poly.type
_entity_poly.pdbx_seq_one_letter_code
_entity_poly.pdbx_strand_id
1 'polypeptide(L)'
;MISNHSGEYKGTRRFYREDESNMPIEEFLKSLELPKKYYDSNFDIVEKYEEEADSFISGLEKIEADEFPEDKREKIIDMLKKISPNIEANIHRILDVFKYYEGADPKRAQEEFDAVMACLRSAIFISTMDDWNEIDTPDGKRYTKFRLRSGELFYRVRSVEGTRKDIESNPDELFHIPLSKKALTNNERFSLAGFPSLYLATMLPLAWQESGYPQRYYYSEFQYLKLAQRGKNIDFKNEMKLLALYSPQEIYMWGTAEKYNRFPVWLEAVRKCLMMYPLVMACAFVNHSGKGAYKQEYIIPQMLMQWVQRNIDSVQGISYFTC
;
A
#
# COMPACT_ATOMS: atom_id res chain seq x y z
N MET A 1 -40.66 1.30 -20.87
CA MET A 1 -40.87 -0.06 -20.30
C MET A 1 -39.57 -0.47 -19.66
N ILE A 2 -39.51 -0.36 -18.37
CA ILE A 2 -38.30 -0.71 -17.56
C ILE A 2 -38.61 -2.07 -16.97
N SER A 3 -37.90 -3.12 -17.41
CA SER A 3 -38.04 -4.46 -16.83
C SER A 3 -37.00 -4.62 -15.70
N ASN A 4 -37.54 -4.72 -14.48
CA ASN A 4 -36.78 -5.18 -13.31
C ASN A 4 -36.35 -6.62 -13.51
N HIS A 5 -35.04 -6.86 -13.52
CA HIS A 5 -34.47 -8.19 -13.30
C HIS A 5 -33.70 -8.15 -11.97
N SER A 6 -34.38 -8.63 -10.93
CA SER A 6 -33.77 -9.10 -9.70
C SER A 6 -33.18 -10.50 -9.99
N GLY A 7 -31.89 -10.55 -10.29
CA GLY A 7 -31.16 -11.81 -10.42
C GLY A 7 -30.61 -12.22 -9.06
N GLU A 8 -31.18 -13.28 -8.48
CA GLU A 8 -30.56 -13.99 -7.34
C GLU A 8 -29.23 -14.59 -7.77
N TYR A 9 -28.16 -14.17 -7.13
CA TYR A 9 -26.83 -14.74 -7.30
C TYR A 9 -26.76 -16.11 -6.61
N LYS A 10 -26.91 -17.19 -7.36
CA LYS A 10 -26.52 -18.53 -6.92
C LYS A 10 -25.03 -18.71 -7.19
N GLY A 11 -24.19 -18.39 -6.22
CA GLY A 11 -22.78 -18.68 -6.24
C GLY A 11 -22.53 -20.20 -6.33
N THR A 12 -21.99 -20.66 -7.44
CA THR A 12 -21.41 -22.00 -7.57
C THR A 12 -20.11 -22.06 -6.79
N ARG A 13 -20.16 -22.57 -5.57
CA ARG A 13 -18.96 -22.96 -4.81
C ARG A 13 -18.18 -24.00 -5.61
N ARG A 14 -17.03 -23.63 -6.18
CA ARG A 14 -16.03 -24.59 -6.63
C ARG A 14 -15.32 -25.12 -5.38
N PHE A 15 -15.46 -26.40 -5.12
CA PHE A 15 -14.70 -27.13 -4.10
C PHE A 15 -13.24 -27.21 -4.53
N TYR A 16 -12.37 -26.37 -3.93
CA TYR A 16 -10.95 -26.68 -3.84
C TYR A 16 -10.77 -27.73 -2.74
N ARG A 17 -9.88 -28.69 -2.97
CA ARG A 17 -9.48 -29.66 -1.94
C ARG A 17 -8.86 -28.87 -0.78
N GLU A 18 -9.54 -28.89 0.33
CA GLU A 18 -9.07 -28.32 1.59
C GLU A 18 -7.87 -29.17 2.06
N ASP A 19 -6.70 -28.57 2.06
CA ASP A 19 -5.64 -28.98 2.96
C ASP A 19 -6.02 -28.35 4.30
N GLU A 20 -6.59 -29.16 5.21
CA GLU A 20 -7.14 -28.70 6.51
C GLU A 20 -6.06 -28.39 7.54
N SER A 21 -4.82 -28.18 7.14
CA SER A 21 -3.75 -27.87 8.09
C SER A 21 -3.85 -26.44 8.58
N ASN A 22 -4.04 -26.31 9.86
CA ASN A 22 -3.91 -25.05 10.59
C ASN A 22 -2.50 -24.47 10.42
N MET A 23 -2.37 -23.14 10.38
CA MET A 23 -1.15 -22.45 10.01
C MET A 23 -0.70 -21.46 11.09
N PRO A 24 0.57 -21.50 11.53
CA PRO A 24 1.12 -20.46 12.40
C PRO A 24 0.99 -19.07 11.79
N ILE A 25 0.69 -18.06 12.62
CA ILE A 25 0.47 -16.68 12.17
C ILE A 25 1.66 -16.11 11.37
N GLU A 26 2.87 -16.52 11.70
CA GLU A 26 4.08 -16.08 10.98
C GLU A 26 4.18 -16.71 9.58
N GLU A 27 3.79 -17.97 9.44
CA GLU A 27 3.73 -18.64 8.14
C GLU A 27 2.65 -18.02 7.27
N PHE A 28 1.50 -17.70 7.89
CA PHE A 28 0.46 -16.96 7.19
C PHE A 28 0.98 -15.61 6.65
N LEU A 29 1.65 -14.79 7.47
CA LEU A 29 2.23 -13.53 7.00
C LEU A 29 3.24 -13.72 5.86
N LYS A 30 4.04 -14.80 5.90
CA LYS A 30 4.97 -15.14 4.81
C LYS A 30 4.27 -15.54 3.53
N SER A 31 3.14 -16.24 3.62
CA SER A 31 2.38 -16.73 2.46
C SER A 31 1.67 -15.59 1.69
N LEU A 32 1.50 -14.43 2.32
CA LEU A 32 0.86 -13.25 1.71
C LEU A 32 1.80 -12.54 0.75
N GLU A 33 2.15 -13.18 -0.36
CA GLU A 33 3.08 -12.63 -1.36
C GLU A 33 2.51 -11.41 -2.09
N LEU A 34 3.35 -10.38 -2.20
CA LEU A 34 3.12 -9.16 -2.97
C LEU A 34 4.39 -8.78 -3.75
N PRO A 35 4.29 -8.18 -4.94
CA PRO A 35 3.06 -7.83 -5.68
C PRO A 35 2.37 -9.02 -6.35
N LYS A 36 1.07 -8.90 -6.64
CA LYS A 36 0.28 -9.87 -7.40
C LYS A 36 0.49 -9.64 -8.90
N LYS A 37 1.27 -10.49 -9.56
CA LYS A 37 1.70 -10.33 -10.95
C LYS A 37 0.88 -11.20 -11.90
N TYR A 38 0.33 -10.57 -12.94
CA TYR A 38 -0.48 -11.21 -13.96
C TYR A 38 0.09 -10.92 -15.36
N TYR A 39 -0.13 -11.85 -16.27
CA TYR A 39 0.26 -11.79 -17.69
C TYR A 39 -0.94 -12.12 -18.56
N ASP A 40 -2.09 -11.54 -18.23
CA ASP A 40 -3.38 -11.85 -18.85
C ASP A 40 -3.89 -10.65 -19.66
N SER A 41 -4.18 -10.89 -20.95
CA SER A 41 -4.79 -9.88 -21.83
C SER A 41 -6.26 -9.61 -21.49
N ASN A 42 -6.92 -10.54 -20.80
CA ASN A 42 -8.33 -10.45 -20.36
C ASN A 42 -8.42 -10.17 -18.85
N PHE A 43 -7.38 -9.53 -18.28
CA PHE A 43 -7.31 -9.22 -16.87
C PHE A 43 -8.54 -8.44 -16.41
N ASP A 44 -9.25 -8.99 -15.43
CA ASP A 44 -10.37 -8.38 -14.73
C ASP A 44 -9.98 -8.17 -13.26
N ILE A 45 -9.86 -6.94 -12.84
CA ILE A 45 -9.43 -6.61 -11.48
C ILE A 45 -10.45 -7.04 -10.42
N VAL A 46 -11.75 -7.04 -10.74
CA VAL A 46 -12.80 -7.47 -9.81
C VAL A 46 -12.66 -8.95 -9.53
N GLU A 47 -12.56 -9.76 -10.60
CA GLU A 47 -12.38 -11.21 -10.48
C GLU A 47 -11.09 -11.55 -9.72
N LYS A 48 -9.98 -10.94 -10.11
CA LYS A 48 -8.68 -11.23 -9.50
C LYS A 48 -8.57 -10.77 -8.05
N TYR A 49 -9.16 -9.64 -7.73
CA TYR A 49 -9.20 -9.19 -6.33
C TYR A 49 -10.08 -10.10 -5.46
N GLU A 50 -11.23 -10.55 -5.97
CA GLU A 50 -12.13 -11.48 -5.27
C GLU A 50 -11.43 -12.83 -4.99
N GLU A 51 -10.75 -13.42 -6.00
CA GLU A 51 -9.98 -14.66 -5.83
C GLU A 51 -8.91 -14.55 -4.73
N GLU A 52 -8.13 -13.45 -4.74
CA GLU A 52 -7.07 -13.23 -3.77
C GLU A 52 -7.62 -12.90 -2.36
N ALA A 53 -8.75 -12.19 -2.29
CA ALA A 53 -9.42 -11.88 -1.04
C ALA A 53 -10.01 -13.13 -0.39
N ASP A 54 -10.63 -14.01 -1.16
CA ASP A 54 -11.15 -15.31 -0.67
C ASP A 54 -10.03 -16.19 -0.13
N SER A 55 -8.88 -16.23 -0.84
CA SER A 55 -7.69 -16.93 -0.37
C SER A 55 -7.17 -16.36 0.96
N PHE A 56 -7.14 -15.03 1.07
CA PHE A 56 -6.71 -14.34 2.30
C PHE A 56 -7.64 -14.65 3.47
N ILE A 57 -8.96 -14.56 3.30
CA ILE A 57 -9.95 -14.86 4.35
C ILE A 57 -9.85 -16.32 4.78
N SER A 58 -9.78 -17.25 3.83
CA SER A 58 -9.62 -18.69 4.12
C SER A 58 -8.35 -18.97 4.92
N GLY A 59 -7.24 -18.28 4.61
CA GLY A 59 -6.01 -18.40 5.37
C GLY A 59 -6.11 -17.76 6.76
N LEU A 60 -6.79 -16.62 6.87
CA LEU A 60 -7.00 -15.94 8.16
C LEU A 60 -7.78 -16.80 9.16
N GLU A 61 -8.77 -17.55 8.69
CA GLU A 61 -9.58 -18.47 9.49
C GLU A 61 -8.79 -19.69 10.02
N LYS A 62 -7.70 -20.07 9.33
CA LYS A 62 -6.83 -21.20 9.68
C LYS A 62 -5.66 -20.82 10.59
N ILE A 63 -5.55 -19.55 10.99
CA ILE A 63 -4.45 -19.12 11.85
C ILE A 63 -4.54 -19.77 13.23
N GLU A 64 -3.45 -20.41 13.62
CA GLU A 64 -3.20 -20.88 14.98
C GLU A 64 -2.07 -20.10 15.65
N ALA A 65 -2.10 -20.11 16.98
CA ALA A 65 -1.11 -19.41 17.79
C ALA A 65 -0.48 -20.38 18.83
N ASP A 66 -0.41 -21.66 18.51
CA ASP A 66 0.02 -22.72 19.41
C ASP A 66 1.49 -22.65 19.78
N GLU A 67 2.30 -21.95 18.98
CA GLU A 67 3.70 -21.67 19.29
C GLU A 67 3.88 -20.63 20.42
N PHE A 68 2.79 -19.96 20.84
CA PHE A 68 2.84 -18.96 21.92
C PHE A 68 2.36 -19.53 23.27
N PRO A 69 2.90 -19.01 24.41
CA PRO A 69 2.32 -19.24 25.72
C PRO A 69 0.84 -18.85 25.78
N GLU A 70 0.08 -19.50 26.65
CA GLU A 70 -1.38 -19.40 26.68
C GLU A 70 -1.90 -17.96 26.82
N ASP A 71 -1.27 -17.15 27.67
CA ASP A 71 -1.61 -15.73 27.87
C ASP A 71 -1.41 -14.85 26.62
N LYS A 72 -0.50 -15.24 25.74
CA LYS A 72 -0.25 -14.58 24.44
C LYS A 72 -1.17 -15.13 23.36
N ARG A 73 -1.39 -16.44 23.34
CA ARG A 73 -2.32 -17.11 22.43
C ARG A 73 -3.71 -16.52 22.52
N GLU A 74 -4.26 -16.39 23.73
CA GLU A 74 -5.56 -15.77 23.94
C GLU A 74 -5.66 -14.37 23.36
N LYS A 75 -4.61 -13.55 23.54
CA LYS A 75 -4.56 -12.19 22.98
C LYS A 75 -4.52 -12.17 21.46
N ILE A 76 -3.81 -13.11 20.82
CA ILE A 76 -3.79 -13.24 19.37
C ILE A 76 -5.18 -13.62 18.85
N ILE A 77 -5.78 -14.66 19.42
CA ILE A 77 -7.13 -15.13 19.03
C ILE A 77 -8.17 -14.03 19.22
N ASP A 78 -8.13 -13.31 20.35
CA ASP A 78 -9.04 -12.22 20.64
C ASP A 78 -8.85 -11.03 19.67
N MET A 79 -7.61 -10.73 19.33
CA MET A 79 -7.29 -9.73 18.28
C MET A 79 -7.87 -10.15 16.94
N LEU A 80 -7.64 -11.38 16.47
CA LEU A 80 -8.16 -11.89 15.19
C LEU A 80 -9.69 -11.82 15.14
N LYS A 81 -10.38 -12.30 16.18
CA LYS A 81 -11.85 -12.22 16.28
C LYS A 81 -12.38 -10.79 16.18
N LYS A 82 -11.66 -9.81 16.74
CA LYS A 82 -12.07 -8.39 16.71
C LYS A 82 -11.87 -7.74 15.35
N ILE A 83 -10.84 -8.14 14.60
CA ILE A 83 -10.52 -7.48 13.32
C ILE A 83 -11.17 -8.14 12.11
N SER A 84 -11.46 -9.46 12.14
CA SER A 84 -12.00 -10.19 10.99
C SER A 84 -13.26 -9.56 10.38
N PRO A 85 -14.27 -9.13 11.15
CA PRO A 85 -15.44 -8.49 10.56
C PRO A 85 -15.12 -7.18 9.83
N ASN A 86 -14.14 -6.42 10.31
CA ASN A 86 -13.69 -5.17 9.66
C ASN A 86 -12.89 -5.45 8.39
N ILE A 87 -12.10 -6.51 8.38
CA ILE A 87 -11.35 -6.96 7.19
C ILE A 87 -12.32 -7.36 6.09
N GLU A 88 -13.30 -8.22 6.39
CA GLU A 88 -14.33 -8.66 5.45
C GLU A 88 -15.13 -7.47 4.90
N ALA A 89 -15.57 -6.57 5.76
CA ALA A 89 -16.28 -5.36 5.34
C ALA A 89 -15.43 -4.48 4.41
N ASN A 90 -14.13 -4.35 4.65
CA ASN A 90 -13.23 -3.58 3.80
C ASN A 90 -12.99 -4.28 2.45
N ILE A 91 -12.89 -5.60 2.41
CA ILE A 91 -12.79 -6.38 1.17
C ILE A 91 -14.02 -6.11 0.30
N HIS A 92 -15.23 -6.24 0.86
CA HIS A 92 -16.46 -5.99 0.12
C HIS A 92 -16.55 -4.55 -0.41
N ARG A 93 -16.17 -3.56 0.41
CA ARG A 93 -16.14 -2.16 -0.04
C ARG A 93 -15.13 -1.91 -1.16
N ILE A 94 -13.95 -2.51 -1.10
CA ILE A 94 -12.95 -2.40 -2.17
C ILE A 94 -13.47 -3.04 -3.46
N LEU A 95 -14.13 -4.19 -3.38
CA LEU A 95 -14.82 -4.79 -4.52
C LEU A 95 -15.89 -3.86 -5.10
N ASP A 96 -16.68 -3.22 -4.25
CA ASP A 96 -17.69 -2.25 -4.68
C ASP A 96 -17.05 -1.00 -5.30
N VAL A 97 -15.90 -0.53 -4.79
CA VAL A 97 -15.14 0.54 -5.44
C VAL A 97 -14.79 0.18 -6.88
N PHE A 98 -14.23 -1.02 -7.12
CA PHE A 98 -13.89 -1.47 -8.47
C PHE A 98 -15.16 -1.53 -9.35
N LYS A 99 -16.23 -2.19 -8.89
CA LYS A 99 -17.47 -2.35 -9.62
C LYS A 99 -18.13 -1.00 -9.97
N TYR A 100 -18.19 -0.07 -9.03
CA TYR A 100 -18.77 1.26 -9.28
C TYR A 100 -17.90 2.08 -10.23
N TYR A 101 -16.57 2.01 -10.07
CA TYR A 101 -15.67 2.77 -10.94
C TYR A 101 -15.77 2.29 -12.40
N GLU A 102 -15.76 0.97 -12.63
CA GLU A 102 -15.93 0.37 -13.96
C GLU A 102 -17.34 0.57 -14.52
N GLY A 103 -18.34 0.62 -13.65
CA GLY A 103 -19.72 0.97 -13.99
C GLY A 103 -19.96 2.46 -14.27
N ALA A 104 -18.89 3.28 -14.36
CA ALA A 104 -18.93 4.73 -14.57
C ALA A 104 -19.71 5.51 -13.48
N ASP A 105 -19.68 5.00 -12.23
CA ASP A 105 -20.20 5.70 -11.03
C ASP A 105 -19.04 6.06 -10.06
N PRO A 106 -18.17 7.03 -10.43
CA PRO A 106 -17.03 7.39 -9.61
C PRO A 106 -17.44 8.02 -8.27
N LYS A 107 -18.67 8.54 -8.17
CA LYS A 107 -19.17 9.10 -6.91
C LYS A 107 -19.34 8.01 -5.86
N ARG A 108 -20.05 6.93 -6.18
CA ARG A 108 -20.21 5.79 -5.25
C ARG A 108 -18.89 5.11 -4.97
N ALA A 109 -18.05 4.95 -5.98
CA ALA A 109 -16.69 4.42 -5.78
C ALA A 109 -15.95 5.24 -4.73
N GLN A 110 -16.04 6.58 -4.77
CA GLN A 110 -15.39 7.45 -3.80
C GLN A 110 -16.00 7.34 -2.39
N GLU A 111 -17.32 7.22 -2.29
CA GLU A 111 -18.04 7.05 -1.01
C GLU A 111 -17.61 5.75 -0.31
N GLU A 112 -17.52 4.63 -1.06
CA GLU A 112 -17.03 3.35 -0.51
C GLU A 112 -15.55 3.42 -0.13
N PHE A 113 -14.73 4.03 -0.96
CA PHE A 113 -13.31 4.20 -0.64
C PHE A 113 -13.10 5.05 0.63
N ASP A 114 -13.85 6.12 0.80
CA ASP A 114 -13.79 6.96 2.00
C ASP A 114 -14.23 6.17 3.26
N ALA A 115 -15.19 5.26 3.13
CA ALA A 115 -15.60 4.36 4.21
C ALA A 115 -14.49 3.34 4.56
N VAL A 116 -13.76 2.80 3.56
CA VAL A 116 -12.56 1.97 3.79
C VAL A 116 -11.53 2.75 4.60
N MET A 117 -11.18 3.96 4.16
CA MET A 117 -10.16 4.78 4.84
C MET A 117 -10.59 5.19 6.25
N ALA A 118 -11.88 5.42 6.48
CA ALA A 118 -12.42 5.68 7.82
C ALA A 118 -12.28 4.47 8.75
N CYS A 119 -12.58 3.27 8.27
CA CYS A 119 -12.38 2.02 9.00
C CYS A 119 -10.91 1.78 9.34
N LEU A 120 -10.00 2.07 8.40
CA LEU A 120 -8.57 1.85 8.54
C LEU A 120 -7.85 2.90 9.37
N ARG A 121 -8.49 3.99 9.79
CA ARG A 121 -7.84 5.14 10.45
C ARG A 121 -6.89 4.74 11.60
N SER A 122 -7.25 3.76 12.41
CA SER A 122 -6.42 3.26 13.53
C SER A 122 -5.37 2.22 13.10
N ALA A 123 -5.44 1.74 11.87
CA ALA A 123 -4.54 0.72 11.33
C ALA A 123 -3.49 1.28 10.36
N ILE A 124 -3.65 2.52 9.89
CA ILE A 124 -2.71 3.15 8.96
C ILE A 124 -1.33 3.22 9.62
N PHE A 125 -0.31 2.77 8.88
CA PHE A 125 1.07 3.03 9.22
C PHE A 125 1.47 4.40 8.71
N ILE A 126 2.04 5.21 9.59
CA ILE A 126 2.63 6.50 9.25
C ILE A 126 4.14 6.39 9.44
N SER A 127 4.89 6.63 8.39
CA SER A 127 6.35 6.76 8.42
C SER A 127 6.77 8.20 8.15
N THR A 128 8.04 8.50 8.43
CA THR A 128 8.67 9.77 8.07
C THR A 128 9.64 9.55 6.91
N MET A 129 10.14 10.63 6.28
CA MET A 129 11.12 10.51 5.18
C MET A 129 12.43 9.84 5.59
N ASP A 130 12.78 9.86 6.87
CA ASP A 130 13.91 9.11 7.43
C ASP A 130 13.53 7.71 7.94
N ASP A 131 12.35 7.24 7.52
CA ASP A 131 11.82 5.90 7.75
C ASP A 131 11.63 5.52 9.23
N TRP A 132 11.27 6.49 10.06
CA TRP A 132 10.88 6.23 11.42
C TRP A 132 9.38 5.98 11.54
N ASN A 133 9.01 4.90 12.19
CA ASN A 133 7.62 4.53 12.42
C ASN A 133 7.28 4.59 13.91
N GLU A 134 6.04 4.96 14.19
CA GLU A 134 5.48 4.96 15.54
C GLU A 134 4.34 3.95 15.60
N ILE A 135 4.33 3.15 16.66
CA ILE A 135 3.23 2.25 16.98
C ILE A 135 2.72 2.61 18.37
N ASP A 136 1.46 3.03 18.43
CA ASP A 136 0.73 3.19 19.68
C ASP A 136 0.12 1.84 20.05
N THR A 137 0.41 1.35 21.24
CA THR A 137 -0.20 0.12 21.76
C THR A 137 -1.50 0.42 22.51
N PRO A 138 -2.40 -0.56 22.67
CA PRO A 138 -3.68 -0.38 23.34
C PRO A 138 -3.58 0.08 24.80
N ASP A 139 -2.44 -0.13 25.47
CA ASP A 139 -2.15 0.36 26.81
C ASP A 139 -1.68 1.83 26.84
N GLY A 140 -1.78 2.53 25.73
CA GLY A 140 -1.44 3.94 25.58
C GLY A 140 0.05 4.25 25.54
N LYS A 141 0.90 3.23 25.44
CA LYS A 141 2.34 3.44 25.24
C LYS A 141 2.64 3.65 23.78
N ARG A 142 3.43 4.68 23.51
CA ARG A 142 3.98 4.94 22.18
C ARG A 142 5.36 4.33 22.07
N TYR A 143 5.52 3.42 21.14
CA TYR A 143 6.82 2.89 20.77
C TYR A 143 7.26 3.59 19.49
N THR A 144 8.28 4.42 19.63
CA THR A 144 8.93 5.04 18.49
C THR A 144 10.07 4.16 18.03
N LYS A 145 10.22 4.07 16.71
CA LYS A 145 11.49 3.73 16.05
C LYS A 145 11.72 2.25 15.83
N PHE A 146 10.97 1.68 14.91
CA PHE A 146 11.61 0.68 14.09
C PHE A 146 11.87 1.25 12.69
N ARG A 147 13.07 1.03 12.21
CA ARG A 147 13.50 1.46 10.88
C ARG A 147 13.38 0.26 9.97
N LEU A 148 12.44 0.29 9.03
CA LEU A 148 12.27 -0.79 8.07
C LEU A 148 13.20 -0.63 6.86
N ARG A 149 13.60 0.61 6.57
CA ARG A 149 14.47 0.94 5.44
C ARG A 149 15.55 1.92 5.90
N SER A 150 16.73 1.87 5.26
CA SER A 150 17.76 2.87 5.47
C SER A 150 17.76 3.85 4.30
N GLY A 151 17.39 5.10 4.52
CA GLY A 151 17.37 6.07 3.44
C GLY A 151 17.69 7.47 3.91
N GLU A 152 18.96 7.87 3.86
CA GLU A 152 19.35 9.28 3.89
C GLU A 152 19.32 9.90 2.49
N LEU A 153 19.43 9.05 1.45
CA LEU A 153 19.39 9.43 0.04
C LEU A 153 18.26 8.72 -0.68
N PHE A 154 17.64 9.45 -1.57
CA PHE A 154 16.64 8.94 -2.50
C PHE A 154 17.10 9.16 -3.92
N TYR A 155 16.66 8.29 -4.81
CA TYR A 155 17.10 8.27 -6.20
C TYR A 155 15.92 8.41 -7.15
N ARG A 156 16.17 9.12 -8.24
CA ARG A 156 15.27 9.17 -9.38
C ARG A 156 16.05 8.93 -10.65
N VAL A 157 15.47 8.15 -11.56
CA VAL A 157 16.01 7.87 -12.89
C VAL A 157 15.08 8.44 -13.96
N ARG A 158 15.67 8.97 -15.03
CA ARG A 158 14.97 9.35 -16.26
C ARG A 158 15.69 8.78 -17.48
N SER A 159 14.93 8.12 -18.38
CA SER A 159 15.45 7.66 -19.64
C SER A 159 15.90 8.83 -20.51
N VAL A 160 17.03 8.65 -21.22
CA VAL A 160 17.54 9.64 -22.19
C VAL A 160 16.68 9.67 -23.43
N GLU A 161 16.02 8.55 -23.81
CA GLU A 161 15.24 8.42 -25.05
C GLU A 161 13.99 9.30 -25.09
N GLY A 162 13.50 9.77 -23.96
CA GLY A 162 12.36 10.70 -23.87
C GLY A 162 12.74 12.09 -23.37
N THR A 163 14.02 12.36 -23.18
CA THR A 163 14.49 13.57 -22.48
C THR A 163 15.02 14.60 -23.44
N ARG A 164 14.62 15.84 -23.22
CA ARG A 164 15.18 16.99 -23.94
C ARG A 164 16.69 17.07 -23.69
N LYS A 165 17.44 17.56 -24.69
CA LYS A 165 18.89 17.76 -24.64
C LYS A 165 19.37 18.71 -23.51
N ASP A 166 18.46 19.27 -22.74
CA ASP A 166 18.71 20.39 -21.82
C ASP A 166 18.88 19.94 -20.36
N ILE A 167 18.83 18.63 -20.03
CA ILE A 167 18.96 18.16 -18.64
C ILE A 167 20.32 18.55 -18.03
N GLU A 168 21.39 18.48 -18.83
CA GLU A 168 22.73 18.83 -18.35
C GLU A 168 22.84 20.32 -17.98
N SER A 169 22.04 21.18 -18.62
CA SER A 169 21.98 22.61 -18.35
C SER A 169 20.87 23.03 -17.38
N ASN A 170 19.91 22.12 -17.10
CA ASN A 170 18.77 22.41 -16.23
C ASN A 170 18.45 21.23 -15.29
N PRO A 171 19.07 21.17 -14.10
CA PRO A 171 18.82 20.13 -13.11
C PRO A 171 17.35 20.02 -12.67
N ASP A 172 16.56 21.07 -12.79
CA ASP A 172 15.13 21.07 -12.45
C ASP A 172 14.31 20.08 -13.30
N GLU A 173 14.81 19.71 -14.48
CA GLU A 173 14.18 18.69 -15.33
C GLU A 173 14.25 17.28 -14.69
N LEU A 174 15.12 17.06 -13.71
CA LEU A 174 15.20 15.82 -12.92
C LEU A 174 14.25 15.84 -11.70
N PHE A 175 13.65 16.98 -11.40
CA PHE A 175 12.62 17.10 -10.37
C PHE A 175 11.25 16.67 -10.92
N HIS A 176 10.14 16.95 -10.22
CA HIS A 176 8.81 16.67 -10.76
C HIS A 176 8.49 17.60 -11.96
N ILE A 177 7.57 17.17 -12.81
CA ILE A 177 7.06 18.01 -13.90
C ILE A 177 6.42 19.27 -13.28
N PRO A 178 6.83 20.48 -13.69
CA PRO A 178 6.22 21.71 -13.18
C PRO A 178 4.70 21.76 -13.44
N LEU A 179 3.94 22.32 -12.51
CA LEU A 179 2.48 22.45 -12.66
C LEU A 179 2.05 23.18 -13.92
N SER A 180 2.89 24.13 -14.43
CA SER A 180 2.68 24.79 -15.72
C SER A 180 2.74 23.85 -16.92
N LYS A 181 3.38 22.68 -16.77
CA LYS A 181 3.53 21.64 -17.80
C LYS A 181 2.73 20.37 -17.46
N LYS A 182 1.71 20.47 -16.60
CA LYS A 182 0.92 19.34 -16.10
C LYS A 182 0.32 18.43 -17.20
N ALA A 183 0.08 18.98 -18.39
CA ALA A 183 -0.39 18.21 -19.54
C ALA A 183 0.60 17.11 -20.03
N LEU A 184 1.86 17.16 -19.58
CA LEU A 184 2.88 16.14 -19.87
C LEU A 184 2.90 15.00 -18.82
N THR A 185 2.07 15.09 -17.79
CA THR A 185 2.01 14.07 -16.74
C THR A 185 1.17 12.89 -17.20
N ASN A 186 1.79 11.73 -17.27
CA ASN A 186 1.11 10.49 -17.56
C ASN A 186 0.29 9.99 -16.39
N ASN A 187 -0.53 8.99 -16.66
CA ASN A 187 -1.28 8.24 -15.67
C ASN A 187 -0.36 7.17 -15.06
N GLU A 188 0.01 7.35 -13.79
CA GLU A 188 0.88 6.42 -13.08
C GLU A 188 0.13 5.80 -11.88
N ARG A 189 0.70 4.78 -11.25
CA ARG A 189 0.04 4.03 -10.17
C ARG A 189 -0.48 4.94 -9.05
N PHE A 190 0.36 5.82 -8.52
CA PHE A 190 0.01 6.76 -7.44
C PHE A 190 -0.03 8.22 -7.94
N SER A 191 -0.38 8.47 -9.21
CA SER A 191 -0.63 9.81 -9.70
C SER A 191 -1.67 9.84 -10.80
N LEU A 192 -2.48 10.87 -10.78
CA LEU A 192 -3.44 11.14 -11.83
C LEU A 192 -2.80 11.93 -12.97
N ALA A 193 -3.27 11.73 -14.20
CA ALA A 193 -2.93 12.59 -15.30
C ALA A 193 -3.20 14.05 -14.95
N GLY A 194 -2.22 14.92 -15.17
CA GLY A 194 -2.31 16.34 -14.80
C GLY A 194 -1.92 16.69 -13.36
N PHE A 195 -1.58 15.69 -12.53
CA PHE A 195 -1.08 15.90 -11.15
C PHE A 195 0.34 15.33 -11.03
N PRO A 196 1.37 16.14 -11.24
CA PRO A 196 2.75 15.67 -11.16
C PRO A 196 3.12 15.29 -9.74
N SER A 197 3.54 14.05 -9.56
CA SER A 197 4.08 13.53 -8.31
C SER A 197 5.58 13.29 -8.43
N LEU A 198 6.31 13.45 -7.34
CA LEU A 198 7.72 13.13 -7.27
C LEU A 198 7.89 11.68 -6.82
N TYR A 199 8.31 10.81 -7.74
CA TYR A 199 8.64 9.41 -7.45
C TYR A 199 10.11 9.30 -7.10
N LEU A 200 10.38 8.71 -5.95
CA LEU A 200 11.72 8.51 -5.41
C LEU A 200 11.87 7.06 -4.94
N ALA A 201 13.04 6.49 -5.19
CA ALA A 201 13.40 5.18 -4.67
C ALA A 201 14.52 5.29 -3.62
N THR A 202 14.59 4.36 -2.70
CA THR A 202 15.61 4.32 -1.64
C THR A 202 16.97 3.81 -2.14
N MET A 203 17.02 3.27 -3.36
CA MET A 203 18.24 2.75 -4.01
C MET A 203 18.21 3.04 -5.50
N LEU A 204 19.37 3.34 -6.08
CA LEU A 204 19.49 3.59 -7.52
C LEU A 204 19.04 2.40 -8.39
N PRO A 205 19.40 1.13 -8.09
CA PRO A 205 18.89 -0.01 -8.87
C PRO A 205 17.37 -0.09 -8.89
N LEU A 206 16.70 0.27 -7.80
CA LEU A 206 15.25 0.29 -7.69
C LEU A 206 14.66 1.41 -8.55
N ALA A 207 15.22 2.62 -8.51
CA ALA A 207 14.80 3.73 -9.39
C ALA A 207 14.97 3.37 -10.88
N TRP A 208 16.02 2.64 -11.23
CA TRP A 208 16.27 2.17 -12.59
C TRP A 208 15.24 1.12 -13.04
N GLN A 209 14.91 0.16 -12.14
CA GLN A 209 13.85 -0.83 -12.37
C GLN A 209 12.50 -0.18 -12.57
N GLU A 210 12.08 0.71 -11.67
CA GLU A 210 10.80 1.44 -11.73
C GLU A 210 10.69 2.32 -12.99
N SER A 211 11.80 2.76 -13.59
CA SER A 211 11.82 3.49 -14.85
C SER A 211 11.83 2.60 -16.10
N GLY A 212 11.67 1.27 -15.95
CA GLY A 212 11.57 0.32 -17.07
C GLY A 212 12.92 -0.10 -17.66
N TYR A 213 13.98 -0.15 -16.85
CA TYR A 213 15.32 -0.60 -17.25
C TYR A 213 15.93 0.14 -18.45
N PRO A 214 15.90 1.47 -18.51
CA PRO A 214 16.43 2.19 -19.65
C PRO A 214 17.93 1.91 -19.83
N GLN A 215 18.37 1.71 -21.09
CA GLN A 215 19.79 1.48 -21.42
C GLN A 215 20.65 2.71 -21.16
N ARG A 216 20.09 3.90 -21.37
CA ARG A 216 20.74 5.19 -21.13
C ARG A 216 19.83 6.05 -20.28
N TYR A 217 20.35 6.59 -19.20
CA TYR A 217 19.56 7.38 -18.26
C TYR A 217 20.38 8.44 -17.55
N TYR A 218 19.68 9.46 -17.09
CA TYR A 218 20.15 10.39 -16.07
C TYR A 218 19.61 9.93 -14.72
N TYR A 219 20.36 10.16 -13.65
CA TYR A 219 19.86 9.98 -12.30
C TYR A 219 20.12 11.22 -11.44
N SER A 220 19.31 11.39 -10.42
CA SER A 220 19.49 12.42 -9.41
C SER A 220 19.39 11.80 -8.03
N GLU A 221 20.18 12.36 -7.12
CA GLU A 221 20.15 12.06 -5.69
C GLU A 221 19.39 13.16 -4.98
N PHE A 222 18.47 12.77 -4.11
CA PHE A 222 17.69 13.66 -3.27
C PHE A 222 18.00 13.35 -1.83
N GLN A 223 18.26 14.37 -1.06
CA GLN A 223 18.42 14.26 0.38
C GLN A 223 17.30 15.00 1.08
N TYR A 224 16.65 14.35 2.03
CA TYR A 224 15.72 15.02 2.91
C TYR A 224 16.50 15.80 3.96
N LEU A 225 16.48 17.12 3.82
CA LEU A 225 17.14 18.02 4.75
C LEU A 225 16.12 18.48 5.81
N LYS A 226 16.31 18.01 7.04
CA LYS A 226 15.68 18.67 8.19
C LYS A 226 16.32 20.05 8.31
N LEU A 227 15.60 21.12 7.95
CA LEU A 227 16.05 22.47 8.15
C LEU A 227 16.12 22.74 9.68
N ALA A 228 17.26 22.49 10.25
CA ALA A 228 17.61 22.97 11.58
C ALA A 228 17.67 24.50 11.50
N GLN A 229 16.59 25.18 11.85
CA GLN A 229 16.65 26.64 12.07
C GLN A 229 17.63 26.88 13.22
N ARG A 230 18.79 27.47 12.90
CA ARG A 230 19.81 27.84 13.87
C ARG A 230 19.14 28.62 15.04
N GLY A 231 19.13 27.99 16.23
CA GLY A 231 18.75 28.66 17.49
C GLY A 231 17.29 28.51 17.92
N LYS A 232 16.47 27.70 17.27
CA LYS A 232 15.14 27.31 17.79
C LYS A 232 15.08 25.81 17.97
N ASN A 233 14.44 25.36 19.05
CA ASN A 233 14.12 23.94 19.24
C ASN A 233 13.49 23.41 17.95
N ILE A 234 14.04 22.29 17.45
CA ILE A 234 13.51 21.59 16.27
C ILE A 234 12.07 21.23 16.62
N ASP A 235 11.12 21.93 16.01
CA ASP A 235 9.72 21.60 16.17
C ASP A 235 9.48 20.38 15.27
N PHE A 236 9.42 19.19 15.87
CA PHE A 236 9.11 17.91 15.19
C PHE A 236 7.75 17.91 14.47
N LYS A 237 6.96 18.98 14.58
CA LYS A 237 5.70 19.16 13.87
C LYS A 237 5.84 19.32 12.35
N ASN A 238 7.05 19.58 11.85
CA ASN A 238 7.31 19.76 10.41
C ASN A 238 7.98 18.54 9.75
N GLU A 239 7.92 17.38 10.34
CA GLU A 239 8.40 16.15 9.73
C GLU A 239 7.44 15.72 8.61
N MET A 240 7.96 15.50 7.40
CA MET A 240 7.16 14.98 6.28
C MET A 240 6.71 13.55 6.62
N LYS A 241 5.40 13.37 6.71
CA LYS A 241 4.77 12.09 7.02
C LYS A 241 4.28 11.40 5.76
N LEU A 242 4.49 10.10 5.70
CA LEU A 242 4.11 9.25 4.59
C LEU A 242 3.13 8.18 5.10
N LEU A 243 2.06 7.94 4.33
CA LEU A 243 1.26 6.74 4.50
C LEU A 243 2.10 5.56 3.98
N ALA A 244 2.41 4.60 4.86
CA ALA A 244 3.26 3.48 4.52
C ALA A 244 2.43 2.23 4.18
N LEU A 245 2.59 1.74 2.96
CA LEU A 245 2.05 0.46 2.51
C LEU A 245 3.14 -0.59 2.69
N TYR A 246 3.18 -1.21 3.88
CA TYR A 246 4.12 -2.30 4.14
C TYR A 246 3.58 -3.62 3.63
N SER A 247 4.48 -4.41 3.02
CA SER A 247 4.16 -5.80 2.73
C SER A 247 4.12 -6.63 4.02
N PRO A 248 3.34 -7.72 4.07
CA PRO A 248 3.35 -8.63 5.22
C PRO A 248 4.73 -9.20 5.52
N GLN A 249 5.56 -9.41 4.50
CA GLN A 249 6.95 -9.89 4.64
C GLN A 249 7.82 -8.88 5.38
N GLU A 250 7.68 -7.56 5.12
CA GLU A 250 8.41 -6.53 5.85
C GLU A 250 8.03 -6.55 7.35
N ILE A 251 6.74 -6.69 7.65
CA ILE A 251 6.24 -6.78 9.03
C ILE A 251 6.71 -8.07 9.70
N TYR A 252 6.70 -9.20 8.98
CA TYR A 252 7.24 -10.47 9.46
C TYR A 252 8.73 -10.35 9.80
N MET A 253 9.55 -9.84 8.88
CA MET A 253 10.99 -9.70 9.09
C MET A 253 11.33 -8.81 10.29
N TRP A 254 10.62 -7.70 10.44
CA TRP A 254 10.75 -6.86 11.62
C TRP A 254 10.28 -7.56 12.90
N GLY A 255 9.13 -8.25 12.84
CA GLY A 255 8.47 -8.85 13.99
C GLY A 255 9.23 -10.02 14.61
N THR A 256 10.07 -10.72 13.83
CA THR A 256 10.80 -11.90 14.31
C THR A 256 11.67 -11.62 15.54
N ALA A 257 12.27 -10.44 15.62
CA ALA A 257 13.05 -10.03 16.78
C ALA A 257 12.19 -9.49 17.94
N GLU A 258 11.02 -8.96 17.68
CA GLU A 258 10.21 -8.22 18.65
C GLU A 258 9.11 -9.09 19.31
N LYS A 259 8.71 -10.21 18.69
CA LYS A 259 7.60 -11.04 19.21
C LYS A 259 7.82 -11.58 20.64
N TYR A 260 9.08 -11.78 21.03
CA TYR A 260 9.41 -12.25 22.36
C TYR A 260 9.74 -11.11 23.33
N ASN A 261 10.40 -10.06 22.86
CA ASN A 261 10.90 -8.97 23.69
C ASN A 261 9.85 -7.87 23.89
N ARG A 262 9.02 -7.61 22.88
CA ARG A 262 8.01 -6.55 22.87
C ARG A 262 6.69 -7.05 22.27
N PHE A 263 6.16 -8.12 22.82
CA PHE A 263 4.95 -8.77 22.30
C PHE A 263 3.77 -7.79 22.03
N PRO A 264 3.45 -6.80 22.87
CA PRO A 264 2.35 -5.86 22.57
C PRO A 264 2.60 -5.04 21.29
N VAL A 265 3.86 -4.65 21.03
CA VAL A 265 4.24 -3.89 19.81
C VAL A 265 4.14 -4.78 18.58
N TRP A 266 4.64 -6.01 18.70
CA TRP A 266 4.52 -7.00 17.63
C TRP A 266 3.04 -7.30 17.31
N LEU A 267 2.22 -7.56 18.33
CA LEU A 267 0.80 -7.85 18.14
C LEU A 267 0.06 -6.68 17.46
N GLU A 268 0.38 -5.44 17.84
CA GLU A 268 -0.21 -4.26 17.22
C GLU A 268 0.25 -4.06 15.77
N ALA A 269 1.52 -4.34 15.47
CA ALA A 269 2.02 -4.30 14.10
C ALA A 269 1.33 -5.35 13.22
N VAL A 270 1.16 -6.57 13.72
CA VAL A 270 0.42 -7.64 13.04
C VAL A 270 -1.04 -7.25 12.84
N ARG A 271 -1.70 -6.73 13.88
CA ARG A 271 -3.08 -6.24 13.79
C ARG A 271 -3.23 -5.20 12.67
N LYS A 272 -2.36 -4.20 12.65
CA LYS A 272 -2.36 -3.16 11.61
C LYS A 272 -2.10 -3.75 10.22
N CYS A 273 -1.14 -4.65 10.11
CA CYS A 273 -0.80 -5.32 8.86
C CYS A 273 -2.01 -6.06 8.28
N LEU A 274 -2.66 -6.91 9.08
CA LEU A 274 -3.82 -7.69 8.64
C LEU A 274 -5.01 -6.79 8.28
N MET A 275 -5.27 -5.74 9.07
CA MET A 275 -6.31 -4.76 8.76
C MET A 275 -6.04 -3.99 7.46
N MET A 276 -4.79 -3.63 7.20
CA MET A 276 -4.38 -2.88 6.01
C MET A 276 -4.25 -3.76 4.76
N TYR A 277 -4.08 -5.08 4.93
CA TYR A 277 -3.74 -5.98 3.82
C TYR A 277 -4.71 -5.91 2.64
N PRO A 278 -6.05 -5.85 2.80
CA PRO A 278 -6.96 -5.71 1.67
C PRO A 278 -6.65 -4.48 0.80
N LEU A 279 -6.34 -3.34 1.41
CA LEU A 279 -5.98 -2.11 0.70
C LEU A 279 -4.59 -2.22 0.07
N VAL A 280 -3.61 -2.77 0.80
CA VAL A 280 -2.23 -2.95 0.32
C VAL A 280 -2.22 -3.90 -0.88
N MET A 281 -2.96 -5.00 -0.80
CA MET A 281 -3.15 -5.96 -1.91
C MET A 281 -3.78 -5.28 -3.12
N ALA A 282 -4.86 -4.52 -2.95
CA ALA A 282 -5.50 -3.78 -4.03
C ALA A 282 -4.56 -2.77 -4.72
N CYS A 283 -3.58 -2.22 -3.98
CA CYS A 283 -2.55 -1.35 -4.53
C CYS A 283 -1.38 -2.10 -5.21
N ALA A 284 -1.31 -3.42 -5.07
CA ALA A 284 -0.17 -4.24 -5.46
C ALA A 284 -0.40 -5.16 -6.67
N PHE A 285 -1.54 -5.04 -7.34
CA PHE A 285 -1.79 -5.75 -8.59
C PHE A 285 -0.95 -5.18 -9.74
N VAL A 286 -0.36 -6.03 -10.55
CA VAL A 286 0.43 -5.67 -11.73
C VAL A 286 0.04 -6.56 -12.90
N ASN A 287 -0.49 -5.95 -13.96
CA ASN A 287 -0.73 -6.67 -15.21
C ASN A 287 0.29 -6.25 -16.28
N HIS A 288 1.20 -7.17 -16.62
CA HIS A 288 2.24 -6.94 -17.63
C HIS A 288 1.72 -7.00 -19.08
N SER A 289 0.53 -7.53 -19.31
CA SER A 289 -0.09 -7.61 -20.65
C SER A 289 -0.89 -6.37 -21.03
N GLY A 290 -1.17 -5.47 -20.09
CA GLY A 290 -1.96 -4.26 -20.30
C GLY A 290 -1.21 -3.24 -21.15
N LYS A 291 -1.66 -3.02 -22.40
CA LYS A 291 -1.05 -2.07 -23.35
C LYS A 291 -1.78 -0.72 -23.41
N GLY A 292 -2.91 -0.57 -22.73
CA GLY A 292 -3.74 0.62 -22.77
C GLY A 292 -3.30 1.72 -21.82
N ALA A 293 -3.82 2.93 -22.06
CA ALA A 293 -3.66 4.05 -21.12
C ALA A 293 -4.50 3.86 -19.85
N TYR A 294 -5.59 3.10 -19.92
CA TYR A 294 -6.42 2.72 -18.78
C TYR A 294 -5.88 1.43 -18.16
N LYS A 295 -5.62 1.48 -16.88
CA LYS A 295 -5.15 0.35 -16.08
C LYS A 295 -6.08 0.18 -14.87
N GLN A 296 -6.82 -0.91 -14.86
CA GLN A 296 -7.77 -1.23 -13.79
C GLN A 296 -7.07 -1.31 -12.42
N GLU A 297 -5.87 -1.85 -12.39
CA GLU A 297 -5.04 -1.97 -11.19
C GLU A 297 -4.55 -0.63 -10.61
N TYR A 298 -4.83 0.49 -11.29
CA TYR A 298 -4.49 1.83 -10.80
C TYR A 298 -5.66 2.54 -10.10
N ILE A 299 -6.87 1.99 -10.14
CA ILE A 299 -8.06 2.59 -9.54
C ILE A 299 -7.83 2.89 -8.05
N ILE A 300 -7.56 1.87 -7.26
CA ILE A 300 -7.36 2.02 -5.80
C ILE A 300 -6.12 2.86 -5.46
N PRO A 301 -4.94 2.64 -6.05
CA PRO A 301 -3.77 3.50 -5.82
C PRO A 301 -4.02 4.98 -6.09
N GLN A 302 -4.74 5.31 -7.14
CA GLN A 302 -5.07 6.69 -7.49
C GLN A 302 -6.09 7.31 -6.53
N MET A 303 -7.08 6.55 -6.08
CA MET A 303 -8.01 7.00 -5.05
C MET A 303 -7.30 7.21 -3.71
N LEU A 304 -6.32 6.36 -3.38
CA LEU A 304 -5.48 6.55 -2.20
C LEU A 304 -4.65 7.83 -2.29
N MET A 305 -4.08 8.12 -3.47
CA MET A 305 -3.36 9.39 -3.68
C MET A 305 -4.28 10.60 -3.55
N GLN A 306 -5.52 10.52 -4.07
CA GLN A 306 -6.52 11.58 -3.87
C GLN A 306 -6.87 11.77 -2.39
N TRP A 307 -6.98 10.66 -1.64
CA TRP A 307 -7.20 10.73 -0.20
C TRP A 307 -6.04 11.42 0.52
N VAL A 308 -4.79 11.09 0.17
CA VAL A 308 -3.59 11.78 0.71
C VAL A 308 -3.63 13.27 0.40
N GLN A 309 -3.98 13.67 -0.83
CA GLN A 309 -4.09 15.08 -1.21
C GLN A 309 -5.15 15.83 -0.39
N ARG A 310 -6.28 15.20 -0.08
CA ARG A 310 -7.32 15.78 0.80
C ARG A 310 -6.89 15.86 2.27
N ASN A 311 -5.89 15.08 2.68
CA ASN A 311 -5.36 15.01 4.04
C ASN A 311 -3.91 15.51 4.12
N ILE A 312 -3.52 16.43 3.22
CA ILE A 312 -2.12 16.89 3.04
C ILE A 312 -1.51 17.47 4.32
N ASP A 313 -2.30 18.07 5.20
CA ASP A 313 -1.85 18.60 6.48
C ASP A 313 -1.38 17.48 7.45
N SER A 314 -1.82 16.25 7.23
CA SER A 314 -1.51 15.11 8.09
C SER A 314 -0.54 14.13 7.45
N VAL A 315 -0.59 13.97 6.11
CA VAL A 315 0.20 13.02 5.33
C VAL A 315 0.54 13.62 3.98
N GLN A 316 1.83 13.71 3.63
CA GLN A 316 2.32 14.41 2.45
C GLN A 316 2.70 13.48 1.28
N GLY A 317 2.59 12.17 1.46
CA GLY A 317 2.94 11.21 0.42
C GLY A 317 2.62 9.77 0.80
N ILE A 318 3.01 8.86 -0.10
CA ILE A 318 2.84 7.42 0.07
C ILE A 318 4.21 6.76 -0.02
N SER A 319 4.54 5.90 0.93
CA SER A 319 5.67 5.00 0.88
C SER A 319 5.15 3.60 0.54
N TYR A 320 5.69 2.95 -0.49
CA TYR A 320 5.26 1.64 -0.94
C TYR A 320 6.45 0.76 -1.32
N PHE A 321 6.23 -0.55 -1.37
CA PHE A 321 7.21 -1.51 -1.85
C PHE A 321 7.17 -1.58 -3.40
N THR A 322 8.24 -2.07 -4.01
CA THR A 322 8.35 -2.23 -5.48
C THR A 322 7.33 -3.26 -5.98
N CYS A 323 6.63 -2.89 -7.04
CA CYS A 323 5.66 -3.74 -7.73
C CYS A 323 6.23 -4.34 -9.03
#